data_20ff391751d3dd944b503a5c6f14f544
#
_entry.id   20ff391751d3dd944b503a5c6f14f544
#
_cell.length_a   1.000
_cell.length_b   1.000
_cell.length_c   1.000
_cell.angle_alpha   90.00
_cell.angle_beta   90.00
_cell.angle_gamma   90.00
#
_symmetry.space_group_name_H-M   'P 1'
#
loop_
_entity.id
_entity.type
_entity.pdbx_description
1 polymer ?
#
loop_
_entity_poly.entity_id
_entity_poly.type
_entity_poly.pdbx_seq_one_letter_code
_entity_poly.pdbx_strand_id
1 'polypeptide(L)' 'VSVEAAQNLVVVKTMPGLASAACSALDGMEIAGMVGSLAGDDTGMLIMRDSASAEAFCSEAHKLLE' A
#
# COMPACT_ATOMS: atom_id res chain seq x y z
N VAL A 1 4.57 -11.57 -1.56
CA VAL A 1 4.07 -10.19 -1.68
C VAL A 1 2.57 -10.21 -1.89
N SER A 2 1.86 -9.42 -1.11
CA SER A 2 0.41 -9.30 -1.26
C SER A 2 -0.03 -7.88 -0.93
N VAL A 3 -1.19 -7.50 -1.45
CA VAL A 3 -1.78 -6.18 -1.23
C VAL A 3 -3.27 -6.37 -0.98
N GLU A 4 -3.76 -5.89 0.15
CA GLU A 4 -5.17 -6.02 0.50
C GLU A 4 -5.71 -4.74 1.12
N ALA A 5 -6.96 -4.41 0.78
CA ALA A 5 -7.64 -3.26 1.36
C ALA A 5 -8.46 -3.69 2.58
N ALA A 6 -8.47 -2.82 3.59
CA ALA A 6 -9.31 -2.98 4.76
C ALA A 6 -9.87 -1.59 5.08
N GLN A 7 -11.11 -1.35 4.68
CA GLN A 7 -11.72 -0.02 4.78
C GLN A 7 -10.86 1.00 4.05
N ASN A 8 -10.33 2.00 4.74
CA ASN A 8 -9.48 3.02 4.14
C ASN A 8 -7.99 2.70 4.27
N LEU A 9 -7.66 1.47 4.64
CA LEU A 9 -6.27 1.05 4.78
C LEU A 9 -5.92 0.06 3.69
N VAL A 10 -4.65 0.08 3.28
CA VAL A 10 -4.10 -0.91 2.37
C VAL A 10 -2.94 -1.58 3.10
N VAL A 11 -2.99 -2.90 3.21
CA VAL A 11 -1.93 -3.67 3.86
C VAL A 11 -1.08 -4.31 2.78
N VAL A 12 0.21 -4.00 2.80
CA VAL A 12 1.18 -4.52 1.83
C VAL A 12 2.12 -5.46 2.57
N LYS A 13 2.14 -6.71 2.16
CA LYS A 13 3.07 -7.70 2.71
C LYS A 13 4.24 -7.85 1.77
N THR A 14 5.44 -7.81 2.31
CA THR A 14 6.66 -7.91 1.53
C THR A 14 7.55 -9.02 2.09
N MET A 15 8.67 -9.24 1.46
CA MET A 15 9.72 -10.07 2.04
C MET A 15 10.30 -9.36 3.26
N PRO A 16 10.85 -10.11 4.23
CA PRO A 16 11.43 -9.50 5.43
C PRO A 16 12.43 -8.40 5.08
N GLY A 17 12.33 -7.28 5.79
CA GLY A 17 13.24 -6.16 5.63
C GLY A 17 12.91 -5.21 4.49
N LEU A 18 11.88 -5.50 3.66
CA LEU A 18 11.60 -4.70 2.48
C LEU A 18 10.39 -3.78 2.58
N ALA A 19 9.63 -3.85 3.68
CA ALA A 19 8.41 -3.05 3.78
C ALA A 19 8.70 -1.55 3.75
N SER A 20 9.74 -1.12 4.45
CA SER A 20 10.11 0.30 4.51
C SER A 20 10.47 0.83 3.12
N ALA A 21 11.26 0.07 2.38
CA ALA A 21 11.66 0.46 1.02
C ALA A 21 10.45 0.54 0.10
N ALA A 22 9.54 -0.44 0.21
CA ALA A 22 8.33 -0.45 -0.61
C ALA A 22 7.45 0.76 -0.32
N CYS A 23 7.26 1.08 0.96
CA CYS A 23 6.43 2.23 1.34
C CYS A 23 7.07 3.55 0.91
N SER A 24 8.39 3.65 1.00
CA SER A 24 9.11 4.85 0.53
C SER A 24 8.92 5.05 -0.97
N ALA A 25 8.98 3.97 -1.73
CA ALA A 25 8.78 4.03 -3.18
C ALA A 25 7.35 4.49 -3.50
N LEU A 26 6.36 3.97 -2.79
CA LEU A 26 4.96 4.34 -2.99
C LEU A 26 4.70 5.80 -2.62
N ASP A 27 5.32 6.28 -1.54
CA ASP A 27 5.19 7.69 -1.16
C ASP A 27 5.70 8.61 -2.28
N GLY A 28 6.77 8.23 -2.93
CA GLY A 28 7.35 9.03 -4.01
C GLY A 28 6.51 9.05 -5.27
N MET A 29 5.55 8.15 -5.41
CA MET A 29 4.71 8.06 -6.61
C MET A 29 3.49 8.98 -6.58
N GLU A 30 3.24 9.65 -5.46
CA GLU A 30 2.11 10.57 -5.31
C GLU A 30 0.78 9.91 -5.68
N ILE A 31 0.51 8.80 -5.02
CA ILE A 31 -0.68 7.99 -5.28
C ILE A 31 -1.95 8.75 -4.87
N ALA A 32 -2.93 8.80 -5.77
CA ALA A 32 -4.19 9.51 -5.52
C ALA A 32 -4.90 8.94 -4.29
N GLY A 33 -5.29 9.81 -3.39
CA GLY A 33 -6.01 9.44 -2.17
C GLY A 33 -5.15 8.94 -1.04
N MET A 34 -3.84 8.81 -1.23
CA MET A 34 -2.96 8.36 -0.17
C MET A 34 -2.58 9.51 0.75
N VAL A 35 -2.84 9.33 2.04
CA VAL A 35 -2.55 10.33 3.06
C VAL A 35 -1.15 10.14 3.62
N GLY A 36 -0.73 8.90 3.78
CA GLY A 36 0.57 8.58 4.31
C GLY A 36 0.78 7.08 4.40
N SER A 37 1.92 6.68 4.94
CA SER A 37 2.23 5.26 5.08
C SER A 37 3.07 5.01 6.33
N LEU A 38 3.02 3.77 6.80
CA LEU A 38 3.84 3.26 7.89
C LEU A 38 4.36 1.89 7.49
N ALA A 39 5.56 1.57 7.92
CA ALA A 39 6.14 0.28 7.58
C ALA A 39 6.80 -0.37 8.78
N GLY A 40 6.58 -1.66 8.94
CA GLY A 40 7.35 -2.51 9.84
C GLY A 40 8.42 -3.24 9.06
N ASP A 41 8.71 -4.48 9.43
CA ASP A 41 9.75 -5.26 8.78
C ASP A 41 9.27 -5.84 7.45
N ASP A 42 8.16 -6.59 7.47
CA ASP A 42 7.61 -7.27 6.29
C ASP A 42 6.21 -6.81 5.92
N THR A 43 5.68 -5.83 6.64
CA THR A 43 4.31 -5.36 6.44
C THR A 43 4.30 -3.84 6.42
N GLY A 44 3.72 -3.28 5.37
CA GLY A 44 3.49 -1.84 5.27
C GLY A 44 2.01 -1.56 5.31
N MET A 45 1.65 -0.34 5.69
CA MET A 45 0.27 0.08 5.73
C MET A 45 0.15 1.44 5.10
N LEU A 46 -0.72 1.55 4.10
CA LEU A 46 -1.01 2.83 3.47
C LEU A 46 -2.32 3.34 4.04
N ILE A 47 -2.34 4.60 4.42
CA ILE A 47 -3.55 5.23 4.92
C ILE A 47 -4.13 6.02 3.77
N MET A 48 -5.32 5.59 3.32
CA MET A 48 -5.99 6.24 2.21
C MET A 48 -7.08 7.15 2.75
N ARG A 49 -7.51 8.09 1.92
CA ARG A 49 -8.49 9.07 2.33
C ARG A 49 -9.88 8.46 2.58
N ASP A 50 -10.19 7.39 1.84
CA ASP A 50 -11.48 6.72 1.98
C ASP A 50 -11.37 5.28 1.44
N SER A 51 -12.44 4.50 1.63
CA SER A 51 -12.47 3.11 1.20
C SER A 51 -12.37 2.97 -0.31
N ALA A 52 -12.98 3.88 -1.06
CA ALA A 52 -12.93 3.84 -2.52
C ALA A 52 -11.50 3.99 -3.02
N SER A 53 -10.74 4.90 -2.42
CA SER A 53 -9.32 5.09 -2.78
C SER A 53 -8.50 3.84 -2.46
N ALA A 54 -8.76 3.21 -1.31
CA ALA A 54 -8.05 2.00 -0.94
C ALA A 54 -8.32 0.87 -1.92
N GLU A 55 -9.58 0.68 -2.31
CA GLU A 55 -9.96 -0.36 -3.25
C GLU A 55 -9.41 -0.10 -4.65
N ALA A 56 -9.42 1.17 -5.07
CA ALA A 56 -8.86 1.53 -6.37
C ALA A 56 -7.37 1.24 -6.43
N PHE A 57 -6.64 1.59 -5.38
CA PHE A 57 -5.22 1.31 -5.32
C PHE A 57 -4.96 -0.20 -5.37
N CYS A 58 -5.70 -0.99 -4.59
CA CYS A 58 -5.53 -2.43 -4.57
C CYS A 58 -5.80 -3.05 -5.93
N SER A 59 -6.83 -2.57 -6.62
CA SER A 59 -7.17 -3.07 -7.95
C SER A 59 -6.02 -2.85 -8.93
N GLU A 60 -5.43 -1.66 -8.91
CA GLU A 60 -4.29 -1.34 -9.78
C GLU A 60 -3.06 -2.17 -9.40
N ALA A 61 -2.80 -2.31 -8.09
CA ALA A 61 -1.66 -3.08 -7.63
C ALA A 61 -1.77 -4.56 -8.03
N HIS A 62 -2.97 -5.13 -7.95
CA HIS A 62 -3.19 -6.52 -8.34
C HIS A 62 -2.92 -6.74 -9.82
N LYS A 63 -3.24 -5.75 -10.66
CA LYS A 63 -2.94 -5.86 -12.09
C LYS A 63 -1.43 -5.92 -12.34
N LEU A 64 -0.66 -5.19 -11.55
CA LEU A 64 0.79 -5.18 -11.71
C LEU A 64 1.45 -6.44 -11.17
N LEU A 65 0.83 -7.08 -10.17
CA LEU A 65 1.39 -8.25 -9.52
C LEU A 65 1.00 -9.57 -10.19
N GLU A 66 0.04 -9.54 -11.10
CA GLU A 66 -0.41 -10.74 -11.81
C GLU A 66 0.54 -11.19 -12.90
#